data_ea813c735e2c32d32ee97f7857e8082f
#
_entry.id   ea813c735e2c32d32ee97f7857e8082f
#
_cell.length_a   1.000
_cell.length_b   1.000
_cell.length_c   1.000
_cell.angle_alpha   90.00
_cell.angle_beta   90.00
_cell.angle_gamma   90.00
#
_symmetry.space_group_name_H-M   'P 1'
#
loop_
_entity.id
_entity.type
_entity.pdbx_description
1 polymer ?
#
loop_
_entity_poly.entity_id
_entity_poly.type
_entity_poly.pdbx_seq_one_letter_code
_entity_poly.pdbx_strand_id
1 'polypeptide(L)'
;MISRRLLLACLALAPTSSRGQEGAATRRIVLGTATPGGSFPAFGRALVAAVNEVDPGLTIEPRITKGSTENLALLREGKLDLALVQGEYAFDALNAQPTSGSGLTVVAPIDASPGLFVVPTASPIHGVADLRGCAVALGTRASGFTLMGRSVLLGSGIDPEHDIRPILLDDAGDGAVQVRDGRAAALWGASLGWPGFKTLADAPGGARFFGPAPEAVPKILALRSSLRRLAVPAGSFKGQDAALETVGSWSFILGRPGLDDAFVSRLVRAIDQGRNTLARHYAQGHESDPRNLVSNVPAAWLHPATAIYLREIGAVPQ
;
A
#
# COMPACT_ATOMS: atom_id res chain seq x y z
N MET A 1 -2.00 -25.08 -95.13
CA MET A 1 -0.99 -25.44 -94.09
C MET A 1 -1.15 -24.44 -92.97
N ILE A 2 -1.77 -24.85 -91.87
CA ILE A 2 -2.24 -24.02 -90.78
C ILE A 2 -1.34 -24.27 -89.58
N SER A 3 -0.67 -23.17 -89.06
CA SER A 3 0.16 -23.24 -87.89
C SER A 3 -0.67 -22.73 -86.65
N ARG A 4 -0.87 -23.62 -85.66
CA ARG A 4 -1.49 -23.32 -84.40
C ARG A 4 -0.43 -22.77 -83.40
N ARG A 5 -0.58 -21.52 -82.97
CA ARG A 5 0.14 -20.96 -81.81
C ARG A 5 -0.62 -21.22 -80.52
N LEU A 6 -0.02 -22.03 -79.66
CA LEU A 6 -0.49 -22.18 -78.29
C LEU A 6 -0.06 -20.94 -77.47
N LEU A 7 -1.01 -20.27 -76.85
CA LEU A 7 -0.79 -19.29 -75.79
C LEU A 7 -0.79 -20.05 -74.48
N LEU A 8 0.35 -20.07 -73.78
CA LEU A 8 0.45 -20.48 -72.38
C LEU A 8 0.12 -19.19 -71.52
N ALA A 9 -0.98 -19.26 -70.78
CA ALA A 9 -1.27 -18.27 -69.74
C ALA A 9 -0.60 -18.70 -68.43
N CYS A 10 0.41 -17.98 -68.01
CA CYS A 10 1.02 -18.12 -66.68
C CYS A 10 0.12 -17.44 -65.67
N LEU A 11 -0.62 -18.20 -64.83
CA LEU A 11 -1.24 -17.71 -63.63
C LEU A 11 -0.13 -17.45 -62.59
N ALA A 12 0.15 -16.20 -62.29
CA ALA A 12 0.98 -15.80 -61.14
C ALA A 12 0.15 -15.91 -59.85
N LEU A 13 0.39 -16.96 -59.05
CA LEU A 13 -0.09 -17.01 -57.67
C LEU A 13 0.73 -15.99 -56.85
N ALA A 14 0.10 -14.90 -56.43
CA ALA A 14 0.67 -14.00 -55.43
C ALA A 14 0.60 -14.70 -54.06
N PRO A 15 1.70 -14.72 -53.27
CA PRO A 15 1.63 -15.22 -51.92
C PRO A 15 0.85 -14.18 -51.05
N THR A 16 -0.32 -14.60 -50.58
CA THR A 16 -1.02 -13.87 -49.49
C THR A 16 -0.20 -14.00 -48.24
N SER A 17 0.59 -12.96 -47.93
CA SER A 17 1.23 -12.80 -46.64
C SER A 17 0.12 -12.64 -45.61
N SER A 18 -0.26 -13.71 -44.93
CA SER A 18 -0.99 -13.64 -43.69
C SER A 18 -0.07 -12.95 -42.67
N ARG A 19 -0.26 -11.65 -42.47
CA ARG A 19 0.24 -10.98 -41.26
C ARG A 19 -0.42 -11.71 -40.10
N GLY A 20 0.32 -12.64 -39.52
CA GLY A 20 0.02 -13.19 -38.22
C GLY A 20 -0.14 -12.00 -37.30
N GLN A 21 -1.32 -11.88 -36.72
CA GLN A 21 -1.56 -11.02 -35.58
C GLN A 21 -0.63 -11.54 -34.47
N GLU A 22 0.57 -10.96 -34.36
CA GLU A 22 1.38 -11.12 -33.16
C GLU A 22 0.47 -10.68 -32.02
N GLY A 23 -0.03 -11.64 -31.27
CA GLY A 23 -0.77 -11.39 -30.04
C GLY A 23 0.10 -10.47 -29.21
N ALA A 24 -0.36 -9.22 -28.99
CA ALA A 24 0.32 -8.27 -28.15
C ALA A 24 0.65 -9.00 -26.85
N ALA A 25 1.93 -9.29 -26.60
CA ALA A 25 2.38 -9.92 -25.38
C ALA A 25 1.81 -9.10 -24.24
N THR A 26 0.93 -9.71 -23.43
CA THR A 26 0.27 -9.02 -22.31
C THR A 26 1.37 -8.45 -21.44
N ARG A 27 1.55 -7.13 -21.46
CA ARG A 27 2.61 -6.47 -20.70
C ARG A 27 2.40 -6.76 -19.22
N ARG A 28 3.35 -7.48 -18.64
CA ARG A 28 3.35 -7.77 -17.21
C ARG A 28 3.69 -6.50 -16.45
N ILE A 29 2.84 -6.12 -15.50
CA ILE A 29 2.99 -4.95 -14.65
C ILE A 29 3.59 -5.37 -13.32
N VAL A 30 4.70 -4.78 -12.94
CA VAL A 30 5.40 -5.10 -11.69
C VAL A 30 4.95 -4.17 -10.58
N LEU A 31 4.40 -4.76 -9.50
CA LEU A 31 3.92 -4.06 -8.31
C LEU A 31 4.90 -4.25 -7.14
N GLY A 32 5.62 -3.20 -6.75
CA GLY A 32 6.45 -3.22 -5.54
C GLY A 32 5.61 -3.28 -4.27
N THR A 33 5.95 -4.17 -3.36
CA THR A 33 5.24 -4.38 -2.09
C THR A 33 6.12 -3.98 -0.89
N ALA A 34 6.51 -4.93 -0.05
CA ALA A 34 7.42 -4.73 1.09
C ALA A 34 8.02 -6.07 1.52
N THR A 35 8.73 -6.09 2.67
CA THR A 35 9.29 -7.31 3.27
C THR A 35 8.21 -8.31 3.68
N PRO A 36 8.51 -9.60 3.71
CA PRO A 36 7.60 -10.64 4.17
C PRO A 36 6.98 -10.33 5.55
N GLY A 37 5.73 -10.75 5.75
CA GLY A 37 4.99 -10.51 6.99
C GLY A 37 4.46 -9.07 7.16
N GLY A 38 4.74 -8.16 6.22
CA GLY A 38 4.14 -6.82 6.19
C GLY A 38 2.69 -6.81 5.68
N SER A 39 1.99 -5.70 5.90
CA SER A 39 0.63 -5.49 5.36
C SER A 39 0.63 -5.37 3.83
N PHE A 40 1.61 -4.72 3.24
CA PHE A 40 1.68 -4.54 1.78
C PHE A 40 1.80 -5.84 0.97
N PRO A 41 2.63 -6.84 1.36
CA PRO A 41 2.59 -8.15 0.69
C PRO A 41 1.24 -8.86 0.81
N ALA A 42 0.55 -8.72 1.95
CA ALA A 42 -0.79 -9.29 2.13
C ALA A 42 -1.81 -8.58 1.23
N PHE A 43 -1.81 -7.25 1.23
CA PHE A 43 -2.65 -6.43 0.34
C PHE A 43 -2.37 -6.71 -1.15
N GLY A 44 -1.09 -6.77 -1.56
CA GLY A 44 -0.72 -7.01 -2.95
C GLY A 44 -1.27 -8.33 -3.50
N ARG A 45 -1.24 -9.40 -2.70
CA ARG A 45 -1.87 -10.68 -3.08
C ARG A 45 -3.39 -10.57 -3.19
N ALA A 46 -4.03 -9.89 -2.24
CA ALA A 46 -5.48 -9.67 -2.26
C ALA A 46 -5.92 -8.81 -3.46
N LEU A 47 -5.13 -7.76 -3.77
CA LEU A 47 -5.35 -6.91 -4.94
C LEU A 47 -5.31 -7.71 -6.24
N VAL A 48 -4.28 -8.55 -6.43
CA VAL A 48 -4.17 -9.40 -7.64
C VAL A 48 -5.37 -10.32 -7.77
N ALA A 49 -5.81 -10.95 -6.68
CA ALA A 49 -6.98 -11.82 -6.70
C ALA A 49 -8.25 -11.03 -7.10
N ALA A 50 -8.46 -9.84 -6.51
CA ALA A 50 -9.62 -9.01 -6.78
C ALA A 50 -9.62 -8.47 -8.23
N VAL A 51 -8.47 -8.02 -8.71
CA VAL A 51 -8.32 -7.49 -10.08
C VAL A 51 -8.54 -8.61 -11.11
N ASN A 52 -7.95 -9.79 -10.89
CA ASN A 52 -8.08 -10.93 -11.81
C ASN A 52 -9.52 -11.48 -11.89
N GLU A 53 -10.30 -11.36 -10.82
CA GLU A 53 -11.72 -11.75 -10.84
C GLU A 53 -12.55 -10.83 -11.76
N VAL A 54 -12.21 -9.53 -11.80
CA VAL A 54 -12.94 -8.53 -12.60
C VAL A 54 -12.39 -8.43 -14.02
N ASP A 55 -11.07 -8.40 -14.17
CA ASP A 55 -10.37 -8.24 -15.44
C ASP A 55 -9.17 -9.19 -15.56
N PRO A 56 -9.39 -10.45 -16.01
CA PRO A 56 -8.32 -11.44 -16.15
C PRO A 56 -7.20 -11.04 -17.13
N GLY A 57 -7.44 -10.02 -17.98
CA GLY A 57 -6.45 -9.49 -18.91
C GLY A 57 -5.44 -8.53 -18.25
N LEU A 58 -5.61 -8.18 -16.96
CA LEU A 58 -4.65 -7.38 -16.21
C LEU A 58 -3.67 -8.32 -15.49
N THR A 59 -2.44 -8.43 -15.99
CA THR A 59 -1.41 -9.25 -15.36
C THR A 59 -0.53 -8.39 -14.47
N ILE A 60 -0.73 -8.50 -13.14
CA ILE A 60 0.04 -7.78 -12.12
C ILE A 60 0.90 -8.80 -11.35
N GLU A 61 2.20 -8.52 -11.25
CA GLU A 61 3.16 -9.35 -10.52
C GLU A 61 3.65 -8.61 -9.27
N PRO A 62 3.25 -9.05 -8.07
CA PRO A 62 3.77 -8.52 -6.84
C PRO A 62 5.25 -8.87 -6.67
N ARG A 63 6.09 -7.86 -6.43
CA ARG A 63 7.52 -7.99 -6.15
C ARG A 63 7.81 -7.63 -4.70
N ILE A 64 8.51 -8.49 -4.00
CA ILE A 64 9.02 -8.19 -2.66
C ILE A 64 10.10 -7.10 -2.76
N THR A 65 10.00 -6.10 -1.89
CA THR A 65 10.94 -5.00 -1.74
C THR A 65 11.20 -4.75 -0.26
N LYS A 66 12.02 -3.74 0.05
CA LYS A 66 12.25 -3.31 1.44
C LYS A 66 11.15 -2.36 1.96
N GLY A 67 10.21 -1.93 1.12
CA GLY A 67 9.10 -1.04 1.48
C GLY A 67 9.13 0.32 0.79
N SER A 68 8.40 1.30 1.33
CA SER A 68 8.08 2.56 0.66
C SER A 68 9.28 3.32 0.12
N THR A 69 10.39 3.36 0.85
CA THR A 69 11.61 4.08 0.43
C THR A 69 12.22 3.47 -0.83
N GLU A 70 12.39 2.14 -0.87
CA GLU A 70 12.91 1.44 -2.04
C GLU A 70 11.91 1.51 -3.20
N ASN A 71 10.62 1.37 -2.92
CA ASN A 71 9.55 1.45 -3.91
C ASN A 71 9.58 2.77 -4.68
N LEU A 72 9.74 3.89 -3.99
CA LEU A 72 9.82 5.22 -4.61
C LEU A 72 11.05 5.36 -5.52
N ALA A 73 12.21 4.83 -5.10
CA ALA A 73 13.41 4.83 -5.92
C ALA A 73 13.21 4.00 -7.19
N LEU A 74 12.70 2.77 -7.05
CA LEU A 74 12.47 1.85 -8.17
C LEU A 74 11.39 2.34 -9.15
N LEU A 75 10.35 3.06 -8.67
CA LEU A 75 9.36 3.72 -9.55
C LEU A 75 10.01 4.82 -10.41
N ARG A 76 10.85 5.67 -9.79
CA ARG A 76 11.55 6.74 -10.52
C ARG A 76 12.53 6.20 -11.55
N GLU A 77 13.15 5.07 -11.25
CA GLU A 77 14.06 4.36 -12.15
C GLU A 77 13.34 3.53 -13.23
N GLY A 78 12.00 3.46 -13.21
CA GLY A 78 11.21 2.64 -14.12
C GLY A 78 11.36 1.13 -13.93
N LYS A 79 11.92 0.69 -12.79
CA LYS A 79 12.10 -0.73 -12.42
C LYS A 79 10.85 -1.36 -11.78
N LEU A 80 9.89 -0.53 -11.39
CA LEU A 80 8.52 -0.90 -11.02
C LEU A 80 7.56 -0.07 -11.87
N ASP A 81 6.42 -0.64 -12.21
CA ASP A 81 5.31 0.09 -12.85
C ASP A 81 4.39 0.70 -11.80
N LEU A 82 4.10 -0.06 -10.75
CA LEU A 82 3.28 0.31 -9.61
C LEU A 82 4.05 0.03 -8.30
N ALA A 83 3.72 0.74 -7.25
CA ALA A 83 4.22 0.41 -5.92
C ALA A 83 3.23 0.79 -4.83
N LEU A 84 3.23 0.01 -3.74
CA LEU A 84 2.52 0.31 -2.51
C LEU A 84 3.40 1.25 -1.69
N VAL A 85 2.86 2.43 -1.35
CA VAL A 85 3.60 3.47 -0.64
C VAL A 85 2.74 4.03 0.48
N GLN A 86 3.33 4.06 1.66
CA GLN A 86 2.71 4.61 2.85
C GLN A 86 2.67 6.14 2.78
N GLY A 87 1.64 6.76 3.37
CA GLY A 87 1.27 8.16 3.18
C GLY A 87 2.37 9.16 3.43
N GLU A 88 3.15 9.04 4.52
CA GLU A 88 4.21 10.00 4.82
C GLU A 88 5.24 10.07 3.67
N TYR A 89 5.66 8.92 3.17
CA TYR A 89 6.60 8.86 2.04
C TYR A 89 5.95 9.27 0.72
N ALA A 90 4.67 8.94 0.51
CA ALA A 90 3.93 9.36 -0.67
C ALA A 90 3.82 10.89 -0.72
N PHE A 91 3.39 11.52 0.38
CA PHE A 91 3.28 12.97 0.49
C PHE A 91 4.61 13.68 0.32
N ASP A 92 5.67 13.21 0.99
CA ASP A 92 7.01 13.78 0.85
C ASP A 92 7.49 13.69 -0.60
N ALA A 93 7.28 12.54 -1.26
CA ALA A 93 7.72 12.31 -2.63
C ALA A 93 6.93 13.12 -3.67
N LEU A 94 5.61 13.26 -3.47
CA LEU A 94 4.73 13.98 -4.39
C LEU A 94 4.85 15.50 -4.23
N ASN A 95 5.08 16.00 -3.00
CA ASN A 95 5.36 17.42 -2.76
C ASN A 95 6.71 17.87 -3.33
N ALA A 96 7.71 16.98 -3.33
CA ALA A 96 9.06 17.31 -3.79
C ALA A 96 9.22 17.32 -5.32
N GLN A 97 8.23 16.84 -6.07
CA GLN A 97 8.33 16.79 -7.54
C GLN A 97 7.79 18.07 -8.19
N PRO A 98 8.30 18.42 -9.40
CA PRO A 98 7.75 19.54 -10.17
C PRO A 98 6.28 19.32 -10.51
N THR A 99 5.50 20.39 -10.54
CA THR A 99 4.05 20.38 -10.87
C THR A 99 3.74 20.00 -12.33
N SER A 100 4.74 19.77 -13.15
CA SER A 100 4.63 19.55 -14.60
C SER A 100 4.43 18.09 -15.01
N GLY A 101 3.43 17.38 -14.49
CA GLY A 101 2.84 16.16 -15.10
C GLY A 101 3.73 14.94 -15.43
N SER A 102 5.06 15.02 -15.25
CA SER A 102 6.02 13.98 -15.63
C SER A 102 6.53 13.13 -14.45
N GLY A 103 5.90 13.27 -13.28
CA GLY A 103 6.32 12.62 -12.04
C GLY A 103 5.56 11.35 -11.69
N LEU A 104 5.74 10.92 -10.44
CA LEU A 104 4.92 9.88 -9.83
C LEU A 104 3.48 10.35 -9.72
N THR A 105 2.54 9.42 -9.83
CA THR A 105 1.10 9.73 -9.72
C THR A 105 0.40 8.76 -8.77
N VAL A 106 -0.70 9.21 -8.15
CA VAL A 106 -1.57 8.36 -7.34
C VAL A 106 -2.56 7.65 -8.24
N VAL A 107 -2.53 6.32 -8.25
CA VAL A 107 -3.42 5.47 -9.03
C VAL A 107 -4.68 5.11 -8.24
N ALA A 108 -4.52 4.63 -7.00
CA ALA A 108 -5.63 4.23 -6.15
C ALA A 108 -5.27 4.34 -4.66
N PRO A 109 -6.24 4.45 -3.75
CA PRO A 109 -6.00 4.33 -2.32
C PRO A 109 -5.84 2.85 -1.95
N ILE A 110 -5.16 2.59 -0.84
CA ILE A 110 -5.09 1.26 -0.21
C ILE A 110 -6.04 1.24 0.97
N ASP A 111 -5.62 1.81 2.08
CA ASP A 111 -6.38 1.90 3.32
C ASP A 111 -5.91 3.10 4.17
N ALA A 112 -6.74 3.48 5.13
CA ALA A 112 -6.31 4.29 6.25
C ALA A 112 -5.53 3.39 7.20
N SER A 113 -4.30 3.75 7.50
CA SER A 113 -3.39 2.94 8.30
C SER A 113 -3.27 3.50 9.72
N PRO A 114 -4.19 3.16 10.65
CA PRO A 114 -4.09 3.59 12.05
C PRO A 114 -2.87 2.94 12.69
N GLY A 115 -2.01 3.75 13.31
CA GLY A 115 -0.81 3.29 13.99
C GLY A 115 -1.10 2.91 15.44
N LEU A 116 -0.65 1.74 15.88
CA LEU A 116 -0.85 1.23 17.23
C LEU A 116 0.42 0.57 17.77
N PHE A 117 0.59 0.67 19.07
CA PHE A 117 1.44 -0.24 19.81
C PHE A 117 0.63 -1.45 20.28
N VAL A 118 1.28 -2.60 20.35
CA VAL A 118 0.69 -3.83 20.86
C VAL A 118 1.67 -4.52 21.82
N VAL A 119 1.14 -5.01 22.94
CA VAL A 119 1.85 -5.73 24.00
C VAL A 119 1.05 -6.96 24.41
N PRO A 120 1.66 -7.98 25.01
CA PRO A 120 0.89 -9.05 25.67
C PRO A 120 -0.06 -8.47 26.73
N THR A 121 -1.26 -9.06 26.89
CA THR A 121 -2.26 -8.56 27.87
C THR A 121 -1.69 -8.48 29.29
N ALA A 122 -0.82 -9.42 29.67
CA ALA A 122 -0.18 -9.44 30.99
C ALA A 122 0.94 -8.38 31.18
N SER A 123 1.28 -7.63 30.13
CA SER A 123 2.31 -6.58 30.20
C SER A 123 1.88 -5.44 31.17
N PRO A 124 2.81 -4.89 31.95
CA PRO A 124 2.55 -3.69 32.75
C PRO A 124 2.43 -2.40 31.93
N ILE A 125 2.70 -2.45 30.61
CA ILE A 125 2.64 -1.31 29.70
C ILE A 125 1.18 -1.07 29.30
N HIS A 126 0.66 0.13 29.60
CA HIS A 126 -0.71 0.55 29.31
C HIS A 126 -0.80 1.69 28.29
N GLY A 127 0.30 2.41 28.06
CA GLY A 127 0.34 3.57 27.15
C GLY A 127 1.75 3.87 26.66
N VAL A 128 1.85 4.88 25.79
CA VAL A 128 3.13 5.25 25.16
C VAL A 128 4.16 5.68 26.19
N ALA A 129 3.74 6.35 27.28
CA ALA A 129 4.66 6.80 28.33
C ALA A 129 5.41 5.65 29.03
N ASP A 130 4.78 4.48 29.15
CA ASP A 130 5.36 3.30 29.80
C ASP A 130 6.45 2.61 28.94
N LEU A 131 6.64 3.06 27.69
CA LEU A 131 7.65 2.51 26.81
C LEU A 131 9.09 2.97 27.13
N ARG A 132 9.25 3.95 28.04
CA ARG A 132 10.59 4.42 28.44
C ARG A 132 11.45 3.29 28.98
N GLY A 133 12.68 3.21 28.48
CA GLY A 133 13.64 2.15 28.80
C GLY A 133 13.34 0.78 28.20
N CYS A 134 12.20 0.62 27.52
CA CYS A 134 11.80 -0.65 26.94
C CYS A 134 12.45 -0.92 25.58
N ALA A 135 12.59 -2.19 25.24
CA ALA A 135 12.91 -2.63 23.88
C ALA A 135 11.62 -2.61 23.06
N VAL A 136 11.57 -1.86 21.96
CA VAL A 136 10.38 -1.68 21.12
C VAL A 136 10.71 -2.07 19.68
N ALA A 137 9.99 -3.04 19.13
CA ALA A 137 10.09 -3.41 17.72
C ALA A 137 9.32 -2.37 16.89
N LEU A 138 10.06 -1.52 16.15
CA LEU A 138 9.50 -0.37 15.41
C LEU A 138 9.20 -0.67 13.94
N GLY A 139 9.55 -1.86 13.43
CA GLY A 139 9.42 -2.24 12.03
C GLY A 139 10.72 -2.15 11.26
N THR A 140 10.67 -2.23 9.93
CA THR A 140 11.86 -2.22 9.07
C THR A 140 12.32 -0.79 8.76
N ARG A 141 13.63 -0.60 8.48
CA ARG A 141 14.19 0.75 8.21
C ARG A 141 13.52 1.49 7.07
N ALA A 142 13.14 0.77 6.02
CA ALA A 142 12.57 1.35 4.81
C ALA A 142 11.03 1.48 4.86
N SER A 143 10.41 1.08 5.98
CA SER A 143 8.97 1.15 6.16
C SER A 143 8.51 2.56 6.55
N GLY A 144 7.47 3.06 5.88
CA GLY A 144 6.81 4.28 6.27
C GLY A 144 6.16 4.21 7.66
N PHE A 145 5.73 3.03 8.07
CA PHE A 145 5.18 2.83 9.42
C PHE A 145 6.23 3.03 10.51
N THR A 146 7.50 2.73 10.24
CA THR A 146 8.60 3.03 11.18
C THR A 146 8.77 4.55 11.35
N LEU A 147 8.65 5.32 10.27
CA LEU A 147 8.68 6.78 10.33
C LEU A 147 7.49 7.33 11.13
N MET A 148 6.29 6.80 10.92
CA MET A 148 5.10 7.16 11.69
C MET A 148 5.29 6.85 13.18
N GLY A 149 5.78 5.67 13.54
CA GLY A 149 6.03 5.27 14.93
C GLY A 149 6.98 6.22 15.65
N ARG A 150 8.05 6.64 14.97
CA ARG A 150 8.97 7.65 15.48
C ARG A 150 8.28 9.00 15.74
N SER A 151 7.40 9.42 14.83
CA SER A 151 6.63 10.66 15.00
C SER A 151 5.64 10.57 16.17
N VAL A 152 5.01 9.40 16.37
CA VAL A 152 4.12 9.14 17.51
C VAL A 152 4.90 9.20 18.82
N LEU A 153 6.06 8.57 18.92
CA LEU A 153 6.92 8.61 20.09
C LEU A 153 7.35 10.06 20.41
N LEU A 154 7.90 10.78 19.43
CA LEU A 154 8.35 12.17 19.59
C LEU A 154 7.23 13.10 20.05
N GLY A 155 6.06 13.05 19.40
CA GLY A 155 4.91 13.87 19.79
C GLY A 155 4.33 13.50 21.16
N SER A 156 4.57 12.26 21.62
CA SER A 156 4.25 11.78 22.97
C SER A 156 5.35 12.11 24.00
N GLY A 157 6.40 12.83 23.62
CA GLY A 157 7.48 13.22 24.50
C GLY A 157 8.51 12.13 24.78
N ILE A 158 8.60 11.13 23.90
CA ILE A 158 9.59 10.04 23.95
C ILE A 158 10.55 10.18 22.78
N ASP A 159 11.84 10.31 23.07
CA ASP A 159 12.88 10.25 22.06
C ASP A 159 13.11 8.80 21.64
N PRO A 160 12.83 8.44 20.37
CA PRO A 160 12.97 7.05 19.91
C PRO A 160 14.41 6.54 19.84
N GLU A 161 15.41 7.42 19.95
CA GLU A 161 16.84 7.03 19.95
C GLU A 161 17.43 6.93 21.36
N HIS A 162 16.88 7.67 22.33
CA HIS A 162 17.47 7.78 23.66
C HIS A 162 16.57 7.24 24.78
N ASP A 163 15.25 7.39 24.65
CA ASP A 163 14.30 7.02 25.70
C ASP A 163 13.82 5.57 25.64
N ILE A 164 14.03 4.89 24.49
CA ILE A 164 13.72 3.46 24.30
C ILE A 164 14.93 2.74 23.69
N ARG A 165 14.83 1.42 23.57
CA ARG A 165 15.77 0.60 22.78
C ARG A 165 15.08 0.19 21.48
N PRO A 166 15.24 0.93 20.38
CA PRO A 166 14.55 0.62 19.14
C PRO A 166 15.12 -0.64 18.49
N ILE A 167 14.25 -1.61 18.20
CA ILE A 167 14.57 -2.79 17.41
C ILE A 167 14.08 -2.54 16.00
N LEU A 168 15.00 -2.38 15.05
CA LEU A 168 14.70 -2.33 13.62
C LEU A 168 14.81 -3.73 13.04
N LEU A 169 13.79 -4.15 12.35
CA LEU A 169 13.64 -5.50 11.83
C LEU A 169 14.20 -5.59 10.40
N ASP A 170 14.64 -6.77 10.00
CA ASP A 170 14.93 -7.09 8.60
C ASP A 170 13.62 -7.41 7.86
N ASP A 171 12.77 -8.25 8.44
CA ASP A 171 11.44 -8.57 7.95
C ASP A 171 10.35 -8.11 8.93
N ALA A 172 9.25 -7.56 8.39
CA ALA A 172 8.15 -7.07 9.21
C ALA A 172 7.47 -8.18 10.02
N GLY A 173 7.52 -9.43 9.54
CA GLY A 173 6.99 -10.60 10.22
C GLY A 173 7.70 -10.94 11.54
N ASP A 174 8.95 -10.54 11.69
CA ASP A 174 9.75 -10.86 12.90
C ASP A 174 9.27 -10.11 14.14
N GLY A 175 8.58 -8.98 13.97
CA GLY A 175 8.17 -8.14 15.09
C GLY A 175 7.29 -8.85 16.13
N ALA A 176 6.31 -9.63 15.68
CA ALA A 176 5.46 -10.41 16.56
C ALA A 176 6.25 -11.52 17.30
N VAL A 177 7.24 -12.11 16.64
CA VAL A 177 8.14 -13.11 17.25
C VAL A 177 9.00 -12.46 18.34
N GLN A 178 9.55 -11.25 18.09
CA GLN A 178 10.34 -10.51 19.09
C GLN A 178 9.55 -10.27 20.39
N VAL A 179 8.25 -9.93 20.27
CA VAL A 179 7.39 -9.72 21.44
C VAL A 179 7.07 -11.03 22.15
N ARG A 180 6.68 -12.08 21.42
CA ARG A 180 6.38 -13.40 22.02
C ARG A 180 7.55 -13.99 22.78
N ASP A 181 8.76 -13.82 22.25
CA ASP A 181 9.99 -14.35 22.82
C ASP A 181 10.56 -13.45 23.95
N GLY A 182 9.87 -12.34 24.29
CA GLY A 182 10.29 -11.39 25.32
C GLY A 182 11.50 -10.52 24.95
N ARG A 183 11.96 -10.56 23.70
CA ARG A 183 13.07 -9.72 23.19
C ARG A 183 12.64 -8.28 22.99
N ALA A 184 11.37 -8.04 22.65
CA ALA A 184 10.74 -6.73 22.63
C ALA A 184 9.58 -6.70 23.63
N ALA A 185 9.43 -5.58 24.35
CA ALA A 185 8.31 -5.34 25.25
C ALA A 185 7.04 -4.94 24.52
N ALA A 186 7.20 -4.28 23.36
CA ALA A 186 6.09 -3.82 22.52
C ALA A 186 6.46 -3.93 21.04
N LEU A 187 5.43 -4.06 20.21
CA LEU A 187 5.52 -3.96 18.76
C LEU A 187 4.72 -2.74 18.30
N TRP A 188 5.34 -1.92 17.48
CA TRP A 188 4.68 -0.87 16.71
C TRP A 188 4.27 -1.38 15.34
N GLY A 189 3.09 -0.99 14.87
CA GLY A 189 2.62 -1.25 13.52
C GLY A 189 1.45 -0.36 13.11
N ALA A 190 1.00 -0.52 11.90
CA ALA A 190 -0.15 0.20 11.38
C ALA A 190 -0.91 -0.66 10.37
N SER A 191 -2.17 -0.27 10.07
CA SER A 191 -3.15 -1.01 9.28
C SER A 191 -3.78 -2.18 10.03
N LEU A 192 -5.10 -2.25 10.04
CA LEU A 192 -5.86 -3.32 10.72
C LEU A 192 -5.64 -4.69 10.05
N GLY A 193 -5.30 -4.69 8.77
CA GLY A 193 -5.01 -5.91 8.01
C GLY A 193 -3.60 -6.49 8.23
N TRP A 194 -2.77 -5.89 9.11
CA TRP A 194 -1.41 -6.36 9.29
C TRP A 194 -1.33 -7.69 10.05
N PRO A 195 -0.69 -8.74 9.44
CA PRO A 195 -0.57 -10.05 10.07
C PRO A 195 0.09 -10.04 11.45
N GLY A 196 1.03 -9.11 11.70
CA GLY A 196 1.73 -8.98 12.99
C GLY A 196 0.77 -8.69 14.15
N PHE A 197 -0.23 -7.85 13.94
CA PHE A 197 -1.27 -7.55 14.94
C PHE A 197 -2.14 -8.79 15.21
N LYS A 198 -2.59 -9.46 14.15
CA LYS A 198 -3.39 -10.68 14.28
C LYS A 198 -2.63 -11.78 15.04
N THR A 199 -1.36 -11.98 14.72
CA THR A 199 -0.50 -12.97 15.37
C THR A 199 -0.43 -12.75 16.88
N LEU A 200 -0.33 -11.50 17.35
CA LEU A 200 -0.29 -11.21 18.78
C LEU A 200 -1.68 -11.24 19.43
N ALA A 201 -2.73 -10.79 18.75
CA ALA A 201 -4.10 -10.86 19.26
C ALA A 201 -4.57 -12.30 19.45
N ASP A 202 -4.17 -13.21 18.56
CA ASP A 202 -4.54 -14.63 18.61
C ASP A 202 -3.61 -15.48 19.51
N ALA A 203 -2.52 -14.91 20.02
CA ALA A 203 -1.58 -15.61 20.89
C ALA A 203 -2.23 -16.03 22.21
N PRO A 204 -1.77 -17.11 22.86
CA PRO A 204 -2.20 -17.47 24.22
C PRO A 204 -2.01 -16.28 25.19
N GLY A 205 -3.05 -15.94 25.93
CA GLY A 205 -3.06 -14.77 26.83
C GLY A 205 -3.52 -13.48 26.17
N GLY A 206 -3.61 -13.42 24.83
CA GLY A 206 -4.08 -12.25 24.09
C GLY A 206 -3.13 -11.07 24.09
N ALA A 207 -3.58 -9.96 23.50
CA ALA A 207 -2.80 -8.74 23.39
C ALA A 207 -3.64 -7.50 23.76
N ARG A 208 -2.93 -6.44 24.20
CA ARG A 208 -3.48 -5.10 24.41
C ARG A 208 -2.95 -4.16 23.36
N PHE A 209 -3.85 -3.43 22.75
CA PHE A 209 -3.54 -2.40 21.75
C PHE A 209 -3.74 -1.01 22.37
N PHE A 210 -2.88 -0.06 22.01
CA PHE A 210 -3.04 1.33 22.42
C PHE A 210 -2.41 2.30 21.40
N GLY A 211 -2.98 3.48 21.30
CA GLY A 211 -2.47 4.62 20.56
C GLY A 211 -1.77 5.64 21.48
N PRO A 212 -1.41 6.82 20.94
CA PRO A 212 -0.94 7.95 21.75
C PRO A 212 -2.07 8.46 22.65
N ALA A 213 -1.69 9.08 23.77
CA ALA A 213 -2.66 9.79 24.62
C ALA A 213 -3.30 10.97 23.84
N PRO A 214 -4.57 11.31 24.10
CA PRO A 214 -5.29 12.35 23.36
C PRO A 214 -4.57 13.70 23.29
N GLU A 215 -3.89 14.09 24.37
CA GLU A 215 -3.12 15.33 24.47
C GLU A 215 -1.83 15.35 23.64
N ALA A 216 -1.32 14.18 23.24
CA ALA A 216 -0.16 14.05 22.35
C ALA A 216 -0.55 14.22 20.86
N VAL A 217 -1.78 13.92 20.50
CA VAL A 217 -2.23 13.90 19.11
C VAL A 217 -1.98 15.24 18.38
N PRO A 218 -2.31 16.42 18.92
CA PRO A 218 -2.02 17.71 18.25
C PRO A 218 -0.52 17.88 17.96
N LYS A 219 0.36 17.47 18.88
CA LYS A 219 1.81 17.56 18.71
C LYS A 219 2.31 16.63 17.61
N ILE A 220 1.78 15.38 17.55
CA ILE A 220 2.10 14.41 16.50
C ILE A 220 1.70 14.95 15.13
N LEU A 221 0.48 15.49 15.00
CA LEU A 221 -0.03 16.06 13.75
C LEU A 221 0.78 17.28 13.28
N ALA A 222 1.32 18.06 14.20
CA ALA A 222 2.21 19.19 13.88
C ALA A 222 3.57 18.74 13.33
N LEU A 223 4.04 17.54 13.70
CA LEU A 223 5.30 16.98 13.17
C LEU A 223 5.18 16.49 11.72
N ARG A 224 3.98 16.06 11.29
CA ARG A 224 3.74 15.43 9.98
C ARG A 224 2.37 15.82 9.43
N SER A 225 2.35 16.64 8.40
CA SER A 225 1.11 17.11 7.75
C SER A 225 0.32 16.02 7.02
N SER A 226 0.96 14.87 6.72
CA SER A 226 0.31 13.69 6.13
C SER A 226 -0.51 12.88 7.12
N LEU A 227 -0.26 13.04 8.45
CA LEU A 227 -1.01 12.32 9.47
C LEU A 227 -2.38 12.95 9.72
N ARG A 228 -3.33 12.12 10.09
CA ARG A 228 -4.69 12.48 10.49
C ARG A 228 -5.06 11.75 11.77
N ARG A 229 -6.00 12.30 12.52
CA ARG A 229 -6.66 11.57 13.62
C ARG A 229 -7.48 10.45 13.01
N LEU A 230 -7.30 9.24 13.52
CA LEU A 230 -8.05 8.04 13.13
C LEU A 230 -8.58 7.34 14.35
N ALA A 231 -9.67 6.59 14.17
CA ALA A 231 -10.23 5.71 15.18
C ALA A 231 -10.16 4.25 14.71
N VAL A 232 -9.81 3.36 15.61
CA VAL A 232 -9.91 1.91 15.42
C VAL A 232 -11.21 1.46 16.07
N PRO A 233 -12.17 0.92 15.32
CA PRO A 233 -13.45 0.46 15.87
C PRO A 233 -13.24 -0.62 16.93
N ALA A 234 -14.13 -0.67 17.93
CA ALA A 234 -14.20 -1.78 18.87
C ALA A 234 -14.35 -3.11 18.11
N GLY A 235 -13.72 -4.17 18.61
CA GLY A 235 -13.76 -5.48 17.97
C GLY A 235 -12.89 -5.67 16.74
N SER A 236 -12.04 -4.67 16.38
CA SER A 236 -11.07 -4.81 15.30
C SER A 236 -10.02 -5.90 15.56
N PHE A 237 -9.71 -6.13 16.83
CA PHE A 237 -8.82 -7.21 17.28
C PHE A 237 -9.48 -8.00 18.42
N LYS A 238 -9.10 -9.27 18.56
CA LYS A 238 -9.58 -10.12 19.66
C LYS A 238 -9.18 -9.49 21.01
N GLY A 239 -10.17 -9.27 21.88
CA GLY A 239 -9.97 -8.66 23.20
C GLY A 239 -9.85 -7.13 23.21
N GLN A 240 -10.10 -6.46 22.08
CA GLN A 240 -10.20 -5.00 22.00
C GLN A 240 -11.68 -4.62 21.98
N ASP A 241 -12.25 -4.40 23.18
CA ASP A 241 -13.70 -4.19 23.37
C ASP A 241 -14.13 -2.71 23.26
N ALA A 242 -13.18 -1.78 23.27
CA ALA A 242 -13.43 -0.34 23.13
C ALA A 242 -12.76 0.21 21.88
N ALA A 243 -13.37 1.24 21.28
CA ALA A 243 -12.71 1.99 20.19
C ALA A 243 -11.43 2.64 20.70
N LEU A 244 -10.40 2.72 19.85
CA LEU A 244 -9.12 3.35 20.15
C LEU A 244 -8.93 4.56 19.26
N GLU A 245 -8.63 5.71 19.87
CA GLU A 245 -8.17 6.90 19.15
C GLU A 245 -6.68 6.77 18.85
N THR A 246 -6.28 7.18 17.64
CA THR A 246 -4.88 7.17 17.23
C THR A 246 -4.63 8.18 16.11
N VAL A 247 -3.44 8.14 15.53
CA VAL A 247 -3.09 8.82 14.30
C VAL A 247 -2.69 7.83 13.23
N GLY A 248 -2.82 8.25 11.99
CA GLY A 248 -2.40 7.45 10.85
C GLY A 248 -2.48 8.25 9.57
N SER A 249 -2.18 7.60 8.46
CA SER A 249 -2.30 8.18 7.13
C SER A 249 -2.86 7.16 6.16
N TRP A 250 -3.29 7.64 5.00
CA TRP A 250 -3.65 6.77 3.90
C TRP A 250 -2.40 6.21 3.22
N SER A 251 -2.47 4.95 2.85
CA SER A 251 -1.50 4.33 1.94
C SER A 251 -2.05 4.34 0.52
N PHE A 252 -1.15 4.38 -0.48
CA PHE A 252 -1.53 4.54 -1.88
C PHE A 252 -0.81 3.55 -2.80
N ILE A 253 -1.47 3.23 -3.90
CA ILE A 253 -0.83 2.65 -5.08
C ILE A 253 -0.32 3.83 -5.91
N LEU A 254 1.00 3.96 -6.03
CA LEU A 254 1.63 4.95 -6.91
C LEU A 254 2.03 4.30 -8.24
N GLY A 255 1.90 5.08 -9.30
CA GLY A 255 2.39 4.75 -10.64
C GLY A 255 3.70 5.48 -10.97
N ARG A 256 4.56 4.82 -11.74
CA ARG A 256 5.77 5.44 -12.28
C ARG A 256 5.44 6.57 -13.26
N PRO A 257 6.38 7.46 -13.56
CA PRO A 257 6.23 8.42 -14.66
C PRO A 257 5.89 7.73 -15.98
N GLY A 258 4.91 8.28 -16.72
CA GLY A 258 4.49 7.76 -18.02
C GLY A 258 3.86 6.36 -17.98
N LEU A 259 3.21 5.99 -16.88
CA LEU A 259 2.39 4.78 -16.85
C LEU A 259 1.19 4.95 -17.79
N ASP A 260 0.85 3.89 -18.51
CA ASP A 260 -0.16 3.93 -19.58
C ASP A 260 -1.58 4.21 -19.08
N ASP A 261 -2.25 5.19 -19.66
CA ASP A 261 -3.60 5.63 -19.28
C ASP A 261 -4.66 4.52 -19.45
N ALA A 262 -4.58 3.72 -20.52
CA ALA A 262 -5.55 2.67 -20.77
C ALA A 262 -5.40 1.54 -19.73
N PHE A 263 -4.16 1.20 -19.36
CA PHE A 263 -3.90 0.25 -18.28
C PHE A 263 -4.47 0.77 -16.94
N VAL A 264 -4.17 2.03 -16.56
CA VAL A 264 -4.63 2.60 -15.29
C VAL A 264 -6.14 2.74 -15.24
N SER A 265 -6.79 3.12 -16.35
CA SER A 265 -8.26 3.17 -16.43
C SER A 265 -8.90 1.81 -16.15
N ARG A 266 -8.37 0.72 -16.72
CA ARG A 266 -8.83 -0.65 -16.44
C ARG A 266 -8.58 -1.04 -15.00
N LEU A 267 -7.37 -0.75 -14.48
CA LEU A 267 -6.98 -1.11 -13.11
C LEU A 267 -7.87 -0.44 -12.07
N VAL A 268 -8.10 0.87 -12.18
CA VAL A 268 -8.93 1.62 -11.22
C VAL A 268 -10.37 1.10 -11.21
N ARG A 269 -10.93 0.77 -12.38
CA ARG A 269 -12.26 0.15 -12.49
C ARG A 269 -12.30 -1.24 -11.86
N ALA A 270 -11.27 -2.04 -12.12
CA ALA A 270 -11.18 -3.39 -11.54
C ALA A 270 -11.03 -3.34 -10.01
N ILE A 271 -10.31 -2.37 -9.46
CA ILE A 271 -10.21 -2.16 -8.02
C ILE A 271 -11.59 -1.79 -7.44
N ASP A 272 -12.29 -0.81 -8.03
CA ASP A 272 -13.60 -0.37 -7.54
C ASP A 272 -14.64 -1.51 -7.58
N GLN A 273 -14.72 -2.23 -8.69
CA GLN A 273 -15.65 -3.35 -8.87
C GLN A 273 -15.28 -4.57 -8.01
N GLY A 274 -13.98 -4.80 -7.80
CA GLY A 274 -13.43 -5.92 -7.04
C GLY A 274 -13.35 -5.71 -5.53
N ARG A 275 -13.85 -4.58 -4.97
CA ARG A 275 -13.73 -4.24 -3.54
C ARG A 275 -14.28 -5.33 -2.60
N ASN A 276 -15.37 -5.98 -2.95
CA ASN A 276 -15.91 -7.06 -2.14
C ASN A 276 -14.96 -8.27 -2.08
N THR A 277 -14.32 -8.61 -3.21
CA THR A 277 -13.31 -9.66 -3.26
C THR A 277 -12.07 -9.25 -2.47
N LEU A 278 -11.62 -8.01 -2.64
CA LEU A 278 -10.50 -7.47 -1.89
C LEU A 278 -10.76 -7.55 -0.37
N ALA A 279 -11.96 -7.20 0.08
CA ALA A 279 -12.35 -7.27 1.49
C ALA A 279 -12.44 -8.70 2.05
N ARG A 280 -12.74 -9.69 1.21
CA ARG A 280 -12.68 -11.09 1.64
C ARG A 280 -11.27 -11.57 1.95
N HIS A 281 -10.26 -10.98 1.30
CA HIS A 281 -8.85 -11.38 1.41
C HIS A 281 -7.99 -10.44 2.26
N TYR A 282 -8.48 -9.22 2.54
CA TYR A 282 -7.76 -8.21 3.29
C TYR A 282 -8.75 -7.37 4.12
N ALA A 283 -8.57 -7.31 5.44
CA ALA A 283 -9.57 -6.78 6.38
C ALA A 283 -10.09 -5.37 6.04
N GLN A 284 -9.21 -4.48 5.51
CA GLN A 284 -9.57 -3.11 5.11
C GLN A 284 -9.81 -2.97 3.60
N GLY A 285 -10.04 -4.07 2.87
CA GLY A 285 -10.18 -4.05 1.41
C GLY A 285 -11.28 -3.14 0.87
N HIS A 286 -12.34 -2.86 1.66
CA HIS A 286 -13.38 -1.90 1.27
C HIS A 286 -12.87 -0.46 1.20
N GLU A 287 -11.79 -0.12 1.92
CA GLU A 287 -11.20 1.21 1.94
C GLU A 287 -10.47 1.55 0.63
N SER A 288 -10.14 0.55 -0.19
CA SER A 288 -9.57 0.76 -1.54
C SER A 288 -10.58 1.34 -2.53
N ASP A 289 -11.64 1.99 -2.05
CA ASP A 289 -12.60 2.74 -2.85
C ASP A 289 -11.92 3.97 -3.46
N PRO A 290 -11.87 4.11 -4.80
CA PRO A 290 -11.26 5.29 -5.44
C PRO A 290 -11.84 6.63 -4.97
N ARG A 291 -13.09 6.67 -4.48
CA ARG A 291 -13.72 7.88 -3.91
C ARG A 291 -12.97 8.43 -2.71
N ASN A 292 -12.25 7.58 -1.98
CA ASN A 292 -11.42 8.01 -0.85
C ASN A 292 -10.24 8.90 -1.26
N LEU A 293 -9.88 8.94 -2.55
CA LEU A 293 -8.83 9.87 -3.03
C LEU A 293 -9.29 11.33 -2.96
N VAL A 294 -10.58 11.60 -3.14
CA VAL A 294 -11.13 12.96 -3.26
C VAL A 294 -10.77 13.87 -2.07
N SER A 295 -10.83 13.31 -0.86
CA SER A 295 -10.54 14.05 0.39
C SER A 295 -9.14 13.82 0.95
N ASN A 296 -8.36 12.92 0.35
CA ASN A 296 -7.09 12.48 0.93
C ASN A 296 -5.85 12.90 0.13
N VAL A 297 -6.01 13.29 -1.15
CA VAL A 297 -4.89 13.75 -1.97
C VAL A 297 -5.29 14.94 -2.84
N PRO A 298 -4.37 15.88 -3.14
CA PRO A 298 -4.60 16.93 -4.13
C PRO A 298 -4.90 16.32 -5.52
N ALA A 299 -5.85 16.91 -6.24
CA ALA A 299 -6.23 16.45 -7.59
C ALA A 299 -5.02 16.40 -8.56
N ALA A 300 -4.06 17.32 -8.41
CA ALA A 300 -2.84 17.39 -9.23
C ALA A 300 -1.91 16.17 -9.07
N TRP A 301 -2.07 15.36 -8.03
CA TRP A 301 -1.27 14.15 -7.82
C TRP A 301 -1.89 12.90 -8.45
N LEU A 302 -3.17 12.97 -8.84
CA LEU A 302 -3.87 11.84 -9.43
C LEU A 302 -3.31 11.50 -10.80
N HIS A 303 -3.24 10.21 -11.11
CA HIS A 303 -3.03 9.76 -12.47
C HIS A 303 -4.19 10.29 -13.36
N PRO A 304 -3.94 10.78 -14.59
CA PRO A 304 -4.99 11.34 -15.46
C PRO A 304 -6.19 10.40 -15.63
N ALA A 305 -5.94 9.11 -15.87
CA ALA A 305 -7.00 8.10 -16.01
C ALA A 305 -7.79 7.90 -14.71
N THR A 306 -7.15 7.98 -13.53
CA THR A 306 -7.85 7.93 -12.23
C THR A 306 -8.75 9.15 -12.06
N ALA A 307 -8.27 10.35 -12.40
CA ALA A 307 -9.06 11.57 -12.32
C ALA A 307 -10.27 11.53 -13.28
N ILE A 308 -10.12 10.95 -14.48
CA ILE A 308 -11.22 10.73 -15.42
C ILE A 308 -12.24 9.76 -14.80
N TYR A 309 -11.80 8.64 -14.27
CA TYR A 309 -12.68 7.64 -13.66
C TYR A 309 -13.48 8.22 -12.48
N LEU A 310 -12.84 9.00 -11.60
CA LEU A 310 -13.53 9.66 -10.50
C LEU A 310 -14.67 10.57 -10.99
N ARG A 311 -14.44 11.34 -12.06
CA ARG A 311 -15.51 12.16 -12.67
C ARG A 311 -16.66 11.32 -13.24
N GLU A 312 -16.35 10.20 -13.90
CA GLU A 312 -17.37 9.28 -14.45
C GLU A 312 -18.29 8.71 -13.38
N ILE A 313 -17.76 8.42 -12.18
CA ILE A 313 -18.55 7.90 -11.06
C ILE A 313 -19.13 9.01 -10.16
N GLY A 314 -19.07 10.28 -10.59
CA GLY A 314 -19.60 11.43 -9.86
C GLY A 314 -18.81 11.84 -8.62
N ALA A 315 -17.59 11.34 -8.45
CA ALA A 315 -16.66 11.74 -7.39
C ALA A 315 -15.70 12.81 -7.96
N VAL A 316 -15.93 14.07 -7.64
CA VAL A 316 -15.15 15.18 -8.20
C VAL A 316 -14.03 15.54 -7.21
N PRO A 317 -12.73 15.41 -7.57
CA PRO A 317 -11.62 15.89 -6.75
C PRO A 317 -11.68 17.41 -6.61
N GLN A 318 -11.44 17.90 -5.39
CA GLN A 318 -11.35 19.33 -5.08
C GLN A 318 -9.97 19.90 -5.48
#